data_d64289f6f339c3fb3ff7ba3816abec4b
#
_entry.id   d64289f6f339c3fb3ff7ba3816abec4b
#
_cell.length_a   1.000
_cell.length_b   1.000
_cell.length_c   1.000
_cell.angle_alpha   90.00
_cell.angle_beta   90.00
_cell.angle_gamma   90.00
#
_symmetry.space_group_name_H-M   'P 1'
#
loop_
_entity.id
_entity.type
_entity.pdbx_description
1 polymer ?
#
loop_
_entity_poly.entity_id
_entity_poly.type
_entity_poly.pdbx_seq_one_letter_code
_entity_poly.pdbx_strand_id
1 'polypeptide(L)'
;MLIRICSAAILASFIAGGPAQAQVPQLPQPQTIHFRSLFKVPDPRGEFVRLCAPHMVGRWAHPESVCGCLHDYAAATVDDPDLREALLRGISETGVPTIETDWVPPSKQSEIGATFTKIAKPTLQCMFEPSN
;
A
#
# COMPACT_ATOMS: atom_id res chain seq x y z
N MET A 1 30.36 -66.39 -18.40
CA MET A 1 29.56 -67.40 -17.72
C MET A 1 28.16 -66.79 -17.61
N LEU A 2 27.27 -67.14 -18.53
CA LEU A 2 26.28 -68.21 -18.38
C LEU A 2 25.38 -67.95 -17.19
N ILE A 3 24.06 -67.74 -17.24
CA ILE A 3 22.98 -68.58 -17.80
C ILE A 3 21.73 -67.72 -17.72
N ARG A 4 20.93 -67.43 -18.75
CA ARG A 4 19.72 -68.13 -19.20
C ARG A 4 18.74 -68.40 -18.06
N ILE A 5 17.47 -67.90 -18.14
CA ILE A 5 16.30 -68.70 -18.65
C ILE A 5 15.07 -67.77 -18.41
N CYS A 6 14.34 -67.34 -19.40
CA CYS A 6 13.12 -67.94 -19.98
C CYS A 6 12.00 -68.25 -18.97
N SER A 7 10.88 -67.62 -19.14
CA SER A 7 9.55 -68.20 -19.42
C SER A 7 8.46 -67.16 -19.05
N ALA A 8 7.77 -66.80 -20.04
CA ALA A 8 6.47 -67.22 -20.53
C ALA A 8 5.26 -66.66 -19.78
N ALA A 9 4.64 -65.78 -20.48
CA ALA A 9 3.21 -65.69 -20.82
C ALA A 9 2.18 -66.07 -19.75
N ILE A 10 1.28 -65.17 -19.47
CA ILE A 10 -0.14 -65.52 -19.46
C ILE A 10 -0.93 -64.24 -19.85
N LEU A 11 -1.60 -64.36 -20.98
CA LEU A 11 -2.70 -63.51 -21.43
C LEU A 11 -3.88 -63.68 -20.48
N ALA A 12 -4.37 -62.56 -19.95
CA ALA A 12 -5.73 -62.50 -19.47
C ALA A 12 -6.36 -61.19 -19.94
N SER A 13 -7.02 -61.32 -21.08
CA SER A 13 -7.93 -60.28 -21.59
C SER A 13 -9.14 -60.21 -20.68
N PHE A 14 -9.26 -59.15 -19.90
CA PHE A 14 -10.55 -58.75 -19.32
C PHE A 14 -11.01 -57.51 -20.03
N ILE A 15 -11.86 -57.74 -21.02
CA ILE A 15 -12.72 -56.71 -21.58
C ILE A 15 -13.84 -56.49 -20.55
N ALA A 16 -13.67 -55.54 -19.65
CA ALA A 16 -14.76 -55.00 -18.87
C ALA A 16 -15.11 -53.67 -19.52
N GLY A 17 -16.16 -53.71 -20.35
CA GLY A 17 -16.81 -52.51 -20.86
C GLY A 17 -17.40 -51.73 -19.68
N GLY A 18 -16.68 -50.75 -19.20
CA GLY A 18 -17.25 -49.70 -18.31
C GLY A 18 -18.02 -48.70 -19.16
N PRO A 19 -19.17 -48.22 -18.65
CA PRO A 19 -19.90 -47.15 -19.35
C PRO A 19 -18.96 -45.95 -19.53
N ALA A 20 -18.82 -45.51 -20.77
CA ALA A 20 -18.16 -44.27 -21.08
C ALA A 20 -18.92 -43.13 -20.34
N GLN A 21 -18.43 -42.75 -19.17
CA GLN A 21 -18.86 -41.54 -18.54
C GLN A 21 -18.31 -40.42 -19.42
N ALA A 22 -19.23 -39.81 -20.16
CA ALA A 22 -18.94 -38.57 -20.86
C ALA A 22 -18.47 -37.56 -19.77
N GLN A 23 -17.17 -37.34 -19.73
CA GLN A 23 -16.61 -36.22 -18.96
C GLN A 23 -17.16 -34.95 -19.58
N VAL A 24 -18.22 -34.45 -18.99
CA VAL A 24 -18.68 -33.09 -19.27
C VAL A 24 -17.48 -32.22 -18.95
N PRO A 25 -16.98 -31.42 -19.91
CA PRO A 25 -15.93 -30.46 -19.58
C PRO A 25 -16.44 -29.60 -18.43
N GLN A 26 -15.84 -29.75 -17.26
CA GLN A 26 -16.12 -28.83 -16.17
C GLN A 26 -15.73 -27.44 -16.68
N LEU A 27 -16.75 -26.65 -17.01
CA LEU A 27 -16.55 -25.21 -17.18
C LEU A 27 -15.76 -24.73 -15.97
N PRO A 28 -14.71 -23.93 -16.16
CA PRO A 28 -14.00 -23.31 -15.05
C PRO A 28 -15.05 -22.70 -14.13
N GLN A 29 -15.11 -23.18 -12.90
CA GLN A 29 -15.99 -22.56 -11.92
C GLN A 29 -15.62 -21.09 -11.90
N PRO A 30 -16.61 -20.17 -11.97
CA PRO A 30 -16.31 -18.77 -11.83
C PRO A 30 -15.62 -18.63 -10.47
N GLN A 31 -14.31 -18.39 -10.53
CA GLN A 31 -13.57 -18.00 -9.35
C GLN A 31 -14.31 -16.78 -8.83
N THR A 32 -14.92 -16.93 -7.69
CA THR A 32 -15.50 -15.79 -6.98
C THR A 32 -14.30 -14.90 -6.65
N ILE A 33 -13.97 -14.02 -7.59
CA ILE A 33 -13.02 -12.95 -7.35
C ILE A 33 -13.67 -12.20 -6.20
N HIS A 34 -13.04 -12.28 -5.03
CA HIS A 34 -13.45 -11.48 -3.89
C HIS A 34 -13.23 -10.03 -4.28
N PHE A 35 -14.24 -9.41 -4.88
CA PHE A 35 -14.24 -8.01 -5.29
C PHE A 35 -13.88 -7.05 -4.16
N ARG A 36 -14.00 -7.50 -2.91
CA ARG A 36 -13.56 -6.74 -1.73
C ARG A 36 -12.07 -6.43 -1.69
N SER A 37 -11.25 -7.22 -2.38
CA SER A 37 -9.81 -7.03 -2.40
C SER A 37 -9.35 -6.04 -3.49
N LEU A 38 -10.19 -5.79 -4.50
CA LEU A 38 -9.87 -4.89 -5.62
C LEU A 38 -10.22 -3.42 -5.35
N PHE A 39 -11.04 -3.16 -4.33
CA PHE A 39 -11.41 -1.81 -3.92
C PHE A 39 -10.91 -1.52 -2.50
N LYS A 40 -9.64 -1.80 -2.24
CA LYS A 40 -8.99 -1.15 -1.13
C LYS A 40 -8.88 0.32 -1.50
N VAL A 41 -9.86 1.11 -1.04
CA VAL A 41 -9.78 2.57 -1.14
C VAL A 41 -8.42 2.95 -0.56
N PRO A 42 -7.56 3.63 -1.30
CA PRO A 42 -6.29 4.09 -0.74
C PRO A 42 -6.60 4.88 0.52
N ASP A 43 -5.98 4.50 1.63
CA ASP A 43 -5.99 5.33 2.84
C ASP A 43 -4.79 6.28 2.76
N PRO A 44 -4.99 7.51 2.25
CA PRO A 44 -3.90 8.44 2.06
C PRO A 44 -3.25 8.85 3.38
N ARG A 45 -4.02 8.84 4.47
CA ARG A 45 -3.49 9.12 5.80
C ARG A 45 -2.60 7.99 6.30
N GLY A 46 -3.06 6.74 6.21
CA GLY A 46 -2.28 5.57 6.61
C GLY A 46 -1.00 5.42 5.79
N GLU A 47 -1.07 5.67 4.49
CA GLU A 47 0.11 5.65 3.62
C GLU A 47 1.10 6.75 3.99
N PHE A 48 0.62 7.96 4.24
CA PHE A 48 1.47 9.06 4.71
C PHE A 48 2.16 8.71 6.02
N VAL A 49 1.42 8.18 7.01
CA VAL A 49 2.00 7.77 8.31
C VAL A 49 3.07 6.71 8.11
N ARG A 50 2.84 5.74 7.24
CA ARG A 50 3.81 4.68 6.93
C ARG A 50 5.13 5.22 6.36
N LEU A 51 5.06 6.27 5.53
CA LEU A 51 6.25 6.90 4.93
C LEU A 51 6.95 7.84 5.91
N CYS A 52 6.19 8.61 6.66
CA CYS A 52 6.69 9.63 7.59
C CYS A 52 7.30 9.05 8.87
N ALA A 53 6.68 8.03 9.48
CA ALA A 53 7.08 7.53 10.80
C ALA A 53 8.55 7.09 10.90
N PRO A 54 9.15 6.43 9.89
CA PRO A 54 10.56 6.06 9.94
C PRO A 54 11.51 7.25 10.12
N HIS A 55 11.18 8.42 9.59
CA HIS A 55 11.97 9.64 9.73
C HIS A 55 11.86 10.29 11.12
N MET A 56 10.84 9.88 11.88
CA MET A 56 10.59 10.39 13.23
C MET A 56 11.20 9.51 14.33
N VAL A 57 11.61 8.28 14.00
CA VAL A 57 12.21 7.32 14.95
C VAL A 57 13.48 7.91 15.57
N GLY A 58 13.60 7.81 16.90
CA GLY A 58 14.72 8.37 17.64
C GLY A 58 14.66 9.87 17.90
N ARG A 59 13.70 10.56 17.29
CA ARG A 59 13.45 12.01 17.49
C ARG A 59 12.22 12.25 18.38
N TRP A 60 11.19 11.40 18.22
CA TRP A 60 9.92 11.52 18.92
C TRP A 60 9.50 10.19 19.52
N ALA A 61 8.83 10.24 20.67
CA ALA A 61 8.41 9.04 21.40
C ALA A 61 7.31 8.24 20.67
N HIS A 62 6.45 8.92 19.89
CA HIS A 62 5.31 8.34 19.20
C HIS A 62 5.28 8.75 17.73
N PRO A 63 6.19 8.23 16.88
CA PRO A 63 6.33 8.65 15.48
C PRO A 63 5.04 8.61 14.67
N GLU A 64 4.27 7.54 14.80
CA GLU A 64 3.02 7.37 14.05
C GLU A 64 1.96 8.38 14.45
N SER A 65 1.85 8.67 15.75
CA SER A 65 0.92 9.67 16.28
C SER A 65 1.29 11.08 15.80
N VAL A 66 2.58 11.41 15.80
CA VAL A 66 3.09 12.70 15.28
C VAL A 66 2.76 12.82 13.79
N CYS A 67 3.06 11.81 13.00
CA CYS A 67 2.78 11.82 11.57
C CYS A 67 1.28 11.91 11.26
N GLY A 68 0.45 11.16 11.98
CA GLY A 68 -1.00 11.25 11.83
C GLY A 68 -1.53 12.67 12.14
N CYS A 69 -1.04 13.25 13.22
CA CYS A 69 -1.38 14.62 13.61
C CYS A 69 -0.97 15.65 12.54
N LEU A 70 0.24 15.53 11.99
CA LEU A 70 0.73 16.42 10.92
C LEU A 70 -0.11 16.32 9.65
N HIS A 71 -0.49 15.11 9.26
CA HIS A 71 -1.39 14.91 8.13
C HIS A 71 -2.73 15.62 8.33
N ASP A 72 -3.35 15.40 9.49
CA ASP A 72 -4.67 15.95 9.79
C ASP A 72 -4.64 17.48 9.85
N TYR A 73 -3.58 18.07 10.42
CA TYR A 73 -3.40 19.52 10.41
C TYR A 73 -3.13 20.08 9.01
N ALA A 74 -2.34 19.43 8.20
CA ALA A 74 -2.14 19.86 6.82
C ALA A 74 -3.44 19.83 6.03
N ALA A 75 -4.26 18.79 6.22
CA ALA A 75 -5.56 18.67 5.58
C ALA A 75 -6.55 19.76 6.04
N ALA A 76 -6.49 20.16 7.33
CA ALA A 76 -7.39 21.14 7.91
C ALA A 76 -6.99 22.61 7.65
N THR A 77 -5.69 22.89 7.43
CA THR A 77 -5.17 24.27 7.40
C THR A 77 -4.68 24.72 6.04
N VAL A 78 -4.35 23.80 5.14
CA VAL A 78 -3.88 24.10 3.79
C VAL A 78 -4.99 23.80 2.79
N ASP A 79 -5.71 24.84 2.38
CA ASP A 79 -6.87 24.71 1.50
C ASP A 79 -6.46 24.36 0.05
N ASP A 80 -5.35 24.92 -0.42
CA ASP A 80 -4.86 24.67 -1.76
C ASP A 80 -4.31 23.25 -1.87
N PRO A 81 -4.84 22.42 -2.81
CA PRO A 81 -4.47 21.01 -2.92
C PRO A 81 -3.01 20.81 -3.35
N ASP A 82 -2.46 21.66 -4.23
CA ASP A 82 -1.08 21.50 -4.72
C ASP A 82 -0.08 21.84 -3.60
N LEU A 83 -0.33 22.88 -2.84
CA LEU A 83 0.51 23.24 -1.69
C LEU A 83 0.40 22.22 -0.56
N ARG A 84 -0.79 21.67 -0.32
CA ARG A 84 -1.01 20.62 0.66
C ARG A 84 -0.28 19.32 0.27
N GLU A 85 -0.37 18.93 -0.99
CA GLU A 85 0.33 17.73 -1.49
C GLU A 85 1.84 17.90 -1.41
N ALA A 86 2.38 19.03 -1.85
CA ALA A 86 3.80 19.33 -1.77
C ALA A 86 4.30 19.32 -0.31
N LEU A 87 3.54 19.89 0.62
CA LEU A 87 3.85 19.87 2.05
C LEU A 87 3.86 18.44 2.63
N LEU A 88 2.80 17.66 2.36
CA LEU A 88 2.71 16.29 2.85
C LEU A 88 3.83 15.43 2.26
N ARG A 89 4.18 15.64 1.01
CA ARG A 89 5.32 14.99 0.38
C ARG A 89 6.62 15.32 1.11
N GLY A 90 6.91 16.58 1.36
CA GLY A 90 8.12 16.98 2.10
C GLY A 90 8.21 16.35 3.48
N ILE A 91 7.10 16.34 4.24
CA ILE A 91 7.05 15.70 5.55
C ILE A 91 7.26 14.18 5.43
N SER A 92 6.64 13.51 4.45
CA SER A 92 6.77 12.07 4.28
C SER A 92 8.17 11.63 3.89
N GLU A 93 8.92 12.46 3.15
CA GLU A 93 10.27 12.16 2.67
C GLU A 93 11.37 12.53 3.69
N THR A 94 11.14 13.51 4.53
CA THR A 94 12.20 14.07 5.39
C THR A 94 11.86 14.07 6.89
N GLY A 95 10.61 13.89 7.24
CA GLY A 95 10.11 14.07 8.60
C GLY A 95 10.05 15.54 9.05
N VAL A 96 10.20 16.49 8.12
CA VAL A 96 10.18 17.92 8.39
C VAL A 96 9.25 18.62 7.40
N PRO A 97 8.46 19.62 7.84
CA PRO A 97 7.69 20.45 6.91
C PRO A 97 8.61 21.13 5.89
N THR A 98 8.54 20.68 4.65
CA THR A 98 9.34 21.16 3.52
C THR A 98 8.46 21.25 2.29
N ILE A 99 8.59 22.31 1.50
CA ILE A 99 7.97 22.43 0.18
C ILE A 99 9.05 22.87 -0.78
N GLU A 100 9.39 22.00 -1.73
CA GLU A 100 10.29 22.39 -2.80
C GLU A 100 9.53 23.14 -3.89
N THR A 101 10.14 24.19 -4.40
CA THR A 101 9.53 25.09 -5.40
C THR A 101 9.07 24.32 -6.64
N ASP A 102 9.83 23.33 -7.05
CA ASP A 102 9.55 22.52 -8.25
C ASP A 102 8.32 21.60 -8.11
N TRP A 103 7.86 21.38 -6.89
CA TRP A 103 6.64 20.60 -6.64
C TRP A 103 5.37 21.45 -6.74
N VAL A 104 5.51 22.75 -6.83
CA VAL A 104 4.39 23.69 -6.82
C VAL A 104 4.30 24.40 -8.16
N PRO A 105 3.10 24.47 -8.78
CA PRO A 105 2.91 25.23 -10.01
C PRO A 105 3.44 26.67 -9.88
N PRO A 106 4.07 27.24 -10.93
CA PRO A 106 4.67 28.58 -10.88
C PRO A 106 3.73 29.67 -10.37
N SER A 107 2.44 29.56 -10.70
CA SER A 107 1.40 30.50 -10.27
C SER A 107 1.15 30.53 -8.74
N LYS A 108 1.56 29.49 -8.02
CA LYS A 108 1.31 29.31 -6.57
C LYS A 108 2.58 29.37 -5.73
N GLN A 109 3.74 29.48 -6.33
CA GLN A 109 5.02 29.49 -5.61
C GLN A 109 5.14 30.66 -4.61
N SER A 110 4.51 31.79 -4.90
CA SER A 110 4.46 32.94 -3.97
C SER A 110 3.70 32.65 -2.67
N GLU A 111 2.87 31.60 -2.64
CA GLU A 111 2.07 31.21 -1.47
C GLU A 111 2.79 30.22 -0.53
N ILE A 112 3.95 29.69 -0.92
CA ILE A 112 4.73 28.74 -0.13
C ILE A 112 5.02 29.30 1.26
N GLY A 113 5.51 30.52 1.35
CA GLY A 113 5.83 31.15 2.64
C GLY A 113 4.61 31.32 3.57
N ALA A 114 3.47 31.71 2.99
CA ALA A 114 2.22 31.82 3.75
C ALA A 114 1.73 30.45 4.25
N THR A 115 1.93 29.40 3.46
CA THR A 115 1.61 28.02 3.84
C THR A 115 2.43 27.57 5.04
N PHE A 116 3.74 27.84 5.06
CA PHE A 116 4.57 27.54 6.24
C PHE A 116 4.11 28.29 7.49
N THR A 117 3.71 29.52 7.36
CA THR A 117 3.20 30.28 8.50
C THR A 117 1.94 29.65 9.09
N LYS A 118 1.04 29.16 8.26
CA LYS A 118 -0.19 28.50 8.72
C LYS A 118 0.09 27.21 9.50
N ILE A 119 1.09 26.44 9.11
CA ILE A 119 1.38 25.12 9.69
C ILE A 119 2.41 25.15 10.82
N ALA A 120 3.15 26.22 11.01
CA ALA A 120 4.21 26.30 12.01
C ALA A 120 3.71 25.95 13.43
N LYS A 121 2.64 26.58 13.88
CA LYS A 121 2.05 26.31 15.19
C LYS A 121 1.47 24.89 15.32
N PRO A 122 0.61 24.42 14.39
CA PRO A 122 0.13 23.06 14.40
C PRO A 122 1.27 22.00 14.40
N THR A 123 2.31 22.23 13.62
CA THR A 123 3.47 21.33 13.58
C THR A 123 4.11 21.17 14.96
N LEU A 124 4.33 22.27 15.67
CA LEU A 124 4.86 22.24 17.04
C LEU A 124 3.91 21.53 18.01
N GLN A 125 2.61 21.73 17.88
CA GLN A 125 1.63 21.03 18.72
C GLN A 125 1.70 19.51 18.49
N CYS A 126 1.72 19.05 17.25
CA CYS A 126 1.85 17.61 16.95
C CYS A 126 3.12 16.99 17.53
N MET A 127 4.22 17.73 17.53
CA MET A 127 5.51 17.23 18.02
C MET A 127 5.57 17.14 19.54
N PHE A 128 4.98 18.07 20.27
CA PHE A 128 5.08 18.15 21.73
C PHE A 128 3.83 17.66 22.46
N GLU A 129 2.68 17.72 21.82
CA GLU A 129 1.40 17.32 22.38
C GLU A 129 0.66 16.39 21.40
N PRO A 130 1.22 15.22 21.07
CA PRO A 130 0.55 14.30 20.16
C PRO A 130 -0.79 13.89 20.76
N SER A 131 -1.87 14.21 20.06
CA SER A 131 -3.21 13.73 20.42
C SER A 131 -3.26 12.21 20.25
N ASN A 132 -3.58 11.52 21.33
CA ASN A 132 -3.82 10.08 21.33
C ASN A 132 -5.10 9.74 20.54
#